data_b66c3fa2a07d6d6245e84f920782e27b
#
_entry.id   b66c3fa2a07d6d6245e84f920782e27b
#
_cell.length_a   1.000
_cell.length_b   1.000
_cell.length_c   1.000
_cell.angle_alpha   90.00
_cell.angle_beta   90.00
_cell.angle_gamma   90.00
#
_symmetry.space_group_name_H-M   'P 1'
#
loop_
_entity.id
_entity.type
_entity.pdbx_description
1 polymer ?
#
loop_
_entity_poly.entity_id
_entity_poly.type
_entity_poly.pdbx_seq_one_letter_code
_entity_poly.pdbx_strand_id
1 'polypeptide(L)'
;MPDKEVKTIKDQIFFQYAKIIAKAAFNLHNGVDAKKTHYGFIKETFRNLKSGKMSWSDILREDMQFIEKEKECIYCGAKDNLQKDHIVPKSLAVNERCCKCDTIQAVHNIIFACKDCNLEKLQKGLYTYWCEKHRDKPKPFDYIPVLLEKKYLKTIYKCHECAGTLDLEIENIHPTDIDCVVDKYIK
;
A
#
# COMPACT_ATOMS: atom_id res chain seq x y z
N MET A 1 19.14 -5.44 4.89
CA MET A 1 19.76 -4.23 4.31
C MET A 1 18.83 -3.68 3.27
N PRO A 2 18.60 -2.38 3.22
CA PRO A 2 17.88 -1.76 2.12
C PRO A 2 18.62 -2.03 0.80
N ASP A 3 17.87 -2.29 -0.26
CA ASP A 3 18.50 -2.52 -1.57
C ASP A 3 19.05 -1.20 -2.12
N LYS A 4 20.33 -1.17 -2.46
CA LYS A 4 20.99 0.03 -3.02
C LYS A 4 20.38 0.52 -4.35
N GLU A 5 19.54 -0.30 -4.98
CA GLU A 5 18.85 0.03 -6.24
C GLU A 5 17.53 0.77 -6.02
N VAL A 6 17.02 0.81 -4.78
CA VAL A 6 15.80 1.53 -4.40
C VAL A 6 16.19 2.96 -4.01
N LYS A 7 15.90 3.92 -4.88
CA LYS A 7 16.35 5.31 -4.71
C LYS A 7 15.21 6.32 -4.73
N THR A 8 14.10 5.99 -5.36
CA THR A 8 12.97 6.90 -5.54
C THR A 8 11.69 6.34 -4.93
N ILE A 9 10.68 7.17 -4.79
CA ILE A 9 9.33 6.76 -4.37
C ILE A 9 8.80 5.63 -5.29
N LYS A 10 8.98 5.76 -6.60
CA LYS A 10 8.62 4.74 -7.57
C LYS A 10 9.32 3.41 -7.30
N ASP A 11 10.63 3.46 -7.05
CA ASP A 11 11.41 2.28 -6.71
C ASP A 11 10.90 1.63 -5.42
N GLN A 12 10.58 2.44 -4.41
CA GLN A 12 10.06 1.95 -3.14
C GLN A 12 8.71 1.26 -3.30
N ILE A 13 7.80 1.82 -4.10
CA ILE A 13 6.52 1.21 -4.42
C ILE A 13 6.72 -0.15 -5.10
N PHE A 14 7.55 -0.22 -6.13
CA PHE A 14 7.86 -1.47 -6.82
C PHE A 14 8.53 -2.51 -5.92
N PHE A 15 9.40 -2.07 -5.02
CA PHE A 15 10.06 -2.94 -4.07
C PHE A 15 9.09 -3.54 -3.04
N GLN A 16 8.14 -2.74 -2.51
CA GLN A 16 7.06 -3.27 -1.65
C GLN A 16 6.17 -4.24 -2.43
N TYR A 17 5.83 -3.93 -3.68
CA TYR A 17 5.03 -4.83 -4.50
C TYR A 17 5.75 -6.16 -4.78
N ALA A 18 7.05 -6.14 -5.03
CA ALA A 18 7.87 -7.34 -5.18
C ALA A 18 7.88 -8.21 -3.90
N LYS A 19 7.90 -7.59 -2.72
CA LYS A 19 7.76 -8.31 -1.44
C LYS A 19 6.39 -8.98 -1.31
N ILE A 20 5.32 -8.32 -1.75
CA ILE A 20 3.96 -8.90 -1.74
C ILE A 20 3.91 -10.14 -2.65
N ILE A 21 4.50 -10.06 -3.85
CA ILE A 21 4.58 -11.21 -4.77
C ILE A 21 5.35 -12.36 -4.11
N ALA A 22 6.47 -12.06 -3.47
CA ALA A 22 7.25 -13.08 -2.75
C ALA A 22 6.47 -13.68 -1.58
N LYS A 23 5.75 -12.87 -0.78
CA LYS A 23 4.87 -13.37 0.28
C LYS A 23 3.87 -14.40 -0.27
N ALA A 24 3.24 -14.10 -1.40
CA ALA A 24 2.29 -15.00 -2.03
C ALA A 24 2.95 -16.25 -2.62
N ALA A 25 4.11 -16.11 -3.29
CA ALA A 25 4.82 -17.21 -3.95
C ALA A 25 5.40 -18.24 -2.96
N PHE A 26 5.84 -17.77 -1.79
CA PHE A 26 6.51 -18.60 -0.78
C PHE A 26 5.69 -18.83 0.49
N ASN A 27 4.39 -18.46 0.49
CA ASN A 27 3.49 -18.53 1.66
C ASN A 27 4.09 -17.86 2.93
N LEU A 28 4.76 -16.73 2.76
CA LEU A 28 5.35 -15.98 3.87
C LEU A 28 4.27 -15.14 4.55
N HIS A 29 3.55 -15.72 5.49
CA HIS A 29 2.50 -15.04 6.26
C HIS A 29 2.96 -14.84 7.71
N ASN A 30 2.45 -13.79 8.35
CA ASN A 30 2.56 -13.57 9.80
C ASN A 30 3.99 -13.51 10.37
N GLY A 31 4.86 -12.74 9.72
CA GLY A 31 6.19 -12.47 10.28
C GLY A 31 7.22 -13.59 10.09
N VAL A 32 6.94 -14.57 9.23
CA VAL A 32 7.94 -15.57 8.82
C VAL A 32 9.08 -14.87 8.11
N ASP A 33 10.30 -15.00 8.63
CA ASP A 33 11.48 -14.38 8.04
C ASP A 33 11.77 -14.89 6.62
N ALA A 34 11.89 -13.95 5.69
CA ALA A 34 12.33 -14.25 4.34
C ALA A 34 13.78 -14.78 4.38
N LYS A 35 13.99 -16.01 3.89
CA LYS A 35 15.32 -16.58 3.71
C LYS A 35 16.10 -15.81 2.63
N LYS A 36 17.43 -15.97 2.58
CA LYS A 36 18.28 -15.35 1.54
C LYS A 36 17.81 -15.64 0.11
N THR A 37 17.26 -16.84 -0.14
CA THR A 37 16.69 -17.24 -1.43
C THR A 37 15.48 -16.39 -1.83
N HIS A 38 14.64 -16.01 -0.87
CA HIS A 38 13.49 -15.14 -1.13
C HIS A 38 13.92 -13.72 -1.50
N TYR A 39 15.03 -13.25 -0.95
CA TYR A 39 15.57 -11.93 -1.28
C TYR A 39 16.04 -11.84 -2.73
N GLY A 40 16.65 -12.89 -3.27
CA GLY A 40 17.00 -12.98 -4.69
C GLY A 40 15.78 -12.83 -5.59
N PHE A 41 14.70 -13.55 -5.27
CA PHE A 41 13.42 -13.45 -5.99
C PHE A 41 12.81 -12.06 -5.89
N ILE A 42 12.78 -11.45 -4.70
CA ILE A 42 12.27 -10.08 -4.51
C ILE A 42 13.05 -9.10 -5.39
N LYS A 43 14.37 -9.21 -5.41
CA LYS A 43 15.24 -8.32 -6.19
C LYS A 43 15.04 -8.48 -7.70
N GLU A 44 14.91 -9.70 -8.19
CA GLU A 44 14.61 -9.96 -9.58
C GLU A 44 13.23 -9.44 -9.99
N THR A 45 12.21 -9.71 -9.18
CA THR A 45 10.85 -9.20 -9.38
C THR A 45 10.83 -7.68 -9.41
N PHE A 46 11.52 -7.03 -8.48
CA PHE A 46 11.67 -5.58 -8.46
C PHE A 46 12.30 -5.03 -9.76
N ARG A 47 13.38 -5.63 -10.23
CA ARG A 47 14.04 -5.23 -11.50
C ARG A 47 13.13 -5.42 -12.70
N ASN A 48 12.35 -6.49 -12.73
CA ASN A 48 11.39 -6.76 -13.79
C ASN A 48 10.24 -5.73 -13.81
N LEU A 49 9.74 -5.33 -12.64
CA LEU A 49 8.76 -4.25 -12.51
C LEU A 49 9.36 -2.90 -12.94
N LYS A 50 10.55 -2.58 -12.47
CA LYS A 50 11.25 -1.32 -12.80
C LYS A 50 11.55 -1.18 -14.29
N SER A 51 11.91 -2.27 -14.95
CA SER A 51 12.21 -2.29 -16.40
C SER A 51 10.98 -2.45 -17.30
N GLY A 52 9.78 -2.61 -16.73
CA GLY A 52 8.54 -2.85 -17.48
C GLY A 52 8.43 -4.27 -18.08
N LYS A 53 9.34 -5.19 -17.76
CA LYS A 53 9.23 -6.61 -18.17
C LYS A 53 8.09 -7.33 -17.46
N MET A 54 7.70 -6.84 -16.28
CA MET A 54 6.56 -7.33 -15.52
C MET A 54 5.59 -6.18 -15.29
N SER A 55 4.31 -6.41 -15.53
CA SER A 55 3.24 -5.46 -15.22
C SER A 55 2.62 -5.75 -13.85
N TRP A 56 1.92 -4.75 -13.30
CA TRP A 56 1.05 -4.94 -12.16
C TRP A 56 -0.04 -5.99 -12.47
N SER A 57 -0.50 -6.72 -11.44
CA SER A 57 -1.70 -7.53 -11.57
C SER A 57 -2.92 -6.64 -11.86
N ASP A 58 -3.93 -7.20 -12.52
CA ASP A 58 -5.14 -6.47 -12.88
C ASP A 58 -5.89 -5.97 -11.63
N ILE A 59 -6.23 -4.69 -11.60
CA ILE A 59 -7.03 -4.07 -10.53
C ILE A 59 -8.40 -4.74 -10.45
N LEU A 60 -9.04 -5.03 -11.58
CA LEU A 60 -10.36 -5.66 -11.62
C LEU A 60 -10.40 -7.00 -10.91
N ARG A 61 -9.36 -7.83 -11.08
CA ARG A 61 -9.27 -9.12 -10.40
C ARG A 61 -9.19 -8.97 -8.88
N GLU A 62 -8.48 -7.96 -8.40
CA GLU A 62 -8.36 -7.68 -6.97
C GLU A 62 -9.64 -7.08 -6.39
N ASP A 63 -10.35 -6.26 -7.16
CA ASP A 63 -11.64 -5.72 -6.77
C ASP A 63 -12.70 -6.81 -6.70
N MET A 64 -12.73 -7.75 -7.65
CA MET A 64 -13.61 -8.92 -7.60
C MET A 64 -13.35 -9.78 -6.36
N GLN A 65 -12.09 -10.10 -6.07
CA GLN A 65 -11.72 -10.83 -4.86
C GLN A 65 -12.15 -10.11 -3.57
N PHE A 66 -12.16 -8.78 -3.58
CA PHE A 66 -12.61 -7.99 -2.44
C PHE A 66 -14.15 -8.00 -2.28
N ILE A 67 -14.88 -7.96 -3.38
CA ILE A 67 -16.36 -7.99 -3.40
C ILE A 67 -16.89 -9.35 -2.96
N GLU A 68 -16.22 -10.43 -3.34
CA GLU A 68 -16.61 -11.81 -3.05
C GLU A 68 -16.34 -12.25 -1.61
N LYS A 69 -15.46 -11.54 -0.89
CA LYS A 69 -15.18 -11.83 0.51
C LYS A 69 -16.32 -11.39 1.43
N GLU A 70 -16.48 -12.13 2.54
CA GLU A 70 -17.32 -11.70 3.65
C GLU A 70 -16.91 -10.30 4.12
N LYS A 71 -17.91 -9.44 4.35
CA LYS A 71 -17.64 -8.06 4.77
C LYS A 71 -17.17 -8.04 6.21
N GLU A 72 -15.95 -7.65 6.40
CA GLU A 72 -15.31 -7.45 7.70
C GLU A 72 -14.41 -6.21 7.65
N CYS A 73 -14.10 -5.66 8.80
CA CYS A 73 -13.12 -4.58 8.91
C CYS A 73 -11.74 -5.09 8.47
N ILE A 74 -11.21 -4.53 7.40
CA ILE A 74 -9.91 -4.95 6.85
C ILE A 74 -8.75 -4.70 7.82
N TYR A 75 -8.93 -3.82 8.80
CA TYR A 75 -7.89 -3.45 9.77
C TYR A 75 -7.89 -4.32 11.04
N CYS A 76 -9.04 -4.79 11.50
CA CYS A 76 -9.16 -5.52 12.77
C CYS A 76 -10.05 -6.77 12.72
N GLY A 77 -10.71 -7.06 11.59
CA GLY A 77 -11.58 -8.22 11.41
C GLY A 77 -12.98 -8.10 12.05
N ALA A 78 -13.34 -6.96 12.65
CA ALA A 78 -14.68 -6.75 13.20
C ALA A 78 -15.75 -6.82 12.10
N LYS A 79 -16.90 -7.42 12.41
CA LYS A 79 -18.01 -7.61 11.45
C LYS A 79 -19.11 -6.59 11.62
N ASP A 80 -19.11 -5.86 12.72
CA ASP A 80 -20.15 -4.90 13.08
C ASP A 80 -19.76 -3.46 12.74
N ASN A 81 -20.78 -2.59 12.57
CA ASN A 81 -20.62 -1.16 12.34
C ASN A 81 -19.65 -0.81 11.18
N LEU A 82 -19.74 -1.60 10.10
CA LEU A 82 -18.88 -1.41 8.93
C LEU A 82 -19.29 -0.17 8.13
N GLN A 83 -18.29 0.58 7.73
CA GLN A 83 -18.39 1.77 6.89
C GLN A 83 -17.46 1.63 5.68
N LYS A 84 -17.77 2.38 4.61
CA LYS A 84 -16.84 2.53 3.48
C LYS A 84 -15.75 3.52 3.88
N ASP A 85 -14.50 3.09 3.83
CA ASP A 85 -13.31 3.93 4.02
C ASP A 85 -12.52 4.02 2.71
N HIS A 86 -11.82 5.13 2.53
CA HIS A 86 -10.88 5.33 1.44
C HIS A 86 -9.48 4.97 1.91
N ILE A 87 -8.83 4.01 1.23
CA ILE A 87 -7.47 3.55 1.59
C ILE A 87 -6.50 4.74 1.49
N VAL A 88 -6.51 5.43 0.36
CA VAL A 88 -5.90 6.76 0.20
C VAL A 88 -6.97 7.79 0.56
N PRO A 89 -6.71 8.70 1.51
CA PRO A 89 -7.72 9.62 2.04
C PRO A 89 -8.37 10.49 0.97
N LYS A 90 -9.69 10.63 1.06
CA LYS A 90 -10.49 11.42 0.12
C LYS A 90 -10.09 12.91 0.12
N SER A 91 -9.61 13.42 1.25
CA SER A 91 -9.10 14.78 1.40
C SER A 91 -7.95 15.12 0.45
N LEU A 92 -7.18 14.12 0.00
CA LEU A 92 -6.13 14.33 -0.99
C LEU A 92 -6.67 14.83 -2.34
N ALA A 93 -7.88 14.41 -2.73
CA ALA A 93 -8.53 14.83 -3.98
C ALA A 93 -9.05 16.26 -3.96
N VAL A 94 -9.14 16.86 -2.79
CA VAL A 94 -9.62 18.26 -2.62
C VAL A 94 -8.46 19.25 -2.77
N ASN A 95 -7.23 18.79 -2.67
CA ASN A 95 -6.06 19.64 -2.80
C ASN A 95 -5.82 19.97 -4.30
N GLU A 96 -5.65 21.26 -4.61
CA GLU A 96 -5.44 21.75 -5.97
C GLU A 96 -4.22 21.16 -6.69
N ARG A 97 -3.26 20.60 -5.93
CA ARG A 97 -2.03 19.99 -6.45
C ARG A 97 -2.16 18.48 -6.74
N CYS A 98 -3.10 17.82 -6.13
CA CYS A 98 -3.48 16.48 -6.56
C CYS A 98 -4.64 16.63 -7.52
N CYS A 99 -4.49 16.11 -8.73
CA CYS A 99 -5.57 16.12 -9.69
C CYS A 99 -6.89 15.72 -9.03
N LYS A 100 -7.98 16.26 -9.46
CA LYS A 100 -9.36 15.82 -9.17
C LYS A 100 -9.52 14.39 -9.73
N CYS A 101 -8.75 13.49 -9.14
CA CYS A 101 -8.40 12.23 -9.73
C CYS A 101 -9.56 11.27 -9.46
N ASP A 102 -10.18 10.80 -10.50
CA ASP A 102 -11.16 9.71 -10.44
C ASP A 102 -10.61 8.50 -9.66
N THR A 103 -9.29 8.36 -9.60
CA THR A 103 -8.58 7.33 -8.85
C THR A 103 -8.95 7.32 -7.37
N ILE A 104 -9.05 8.47 -6.70
CA ILE A 104 -9.38 8.53 -5.27
C ILE A 104 -10.87 8.23 -5.03
N GLN A 105 -11.73 8.60 -5.96
CA GLN A 105 -13.17 8.33 -5.92
C GLN A 105 -13.52 6.91 -6.39
N ALA A 106 -12.59 6.22 -7.05
CA ALA A 106 -12.84 4.93 -7.66
C ALA A 106 -13.05 3.81 -6.64
N VAL A 107 -13.80 2.78 -7.05
CA VAL A 107 -14.14 1.61 -6.21
C VAL A 107 -12.88 0.90 -5.69
N HIS A 108 -11.80 0.89 -6.45
CA HIS A 108 -10.55 0.26 -6.01
C HIS A 108 -9.88 0.95 -4.81
N ASN A 109 -10.24 2.21 -4.52
CA ASN A 109 -9.79 2.92 -3.32
C ASN A 109 -10.74 2.74 -2.12
N ILE A 110 -11.81 1.96 -2.25
CA ILE A 110 -12.81 1.76 -1.20
C ILE A 110 -12.61 0.40 -0.55
N ILE A 111 -12.70 0.38 0.78
CA ILE A 111 -12.66 -0.81 1.63
C ILE A 111 -13.74 -0.75 2.69
N PHE A 112 -13.94 -1.85 3.42
CA PHE A 112 -14.79 -1.87 4.61
C PHE A 112 -13.91 -1.74 5.86
N ALA A 113 -14.24 -0.79 6.72
CA ALA A 113 -13.63 -0.57 8.02
C ALA A 113 -14.72 -0.42 9.09
N CYS A 114 -14.49 -0.88 10.31
CA CYS A 114 -15.36 -0.52 11.41
C CYS A 114 -15.20 0.97 11.76
N LYS A 115 -16.20 1.54 12.42
CA LYS A 115 -16.23 2.97 12.78
C LYS A 115 -14.95 3.39 13.51
N ASP A 116 -14.48 2.58 14.45
CA ASP A 116 -13.32 2.91 15.29
C ASP A 116 -12.03 2.97 14.47
N CYS A 117 -11.77 1.94 13.65
CA CYS A 117 -10.59 1.92 12.76
C CYS A 117 -10.63 3.07 11.75
N ASN A 118 -11.80 3.40 11.21
CA ASN A 118 -11.96 4.51 10.28
C ASN A 118 -11.66 5.85 10.97
N LEU A 119 -12.13 6.04 12.21
CA LEU A 119 -11.83 7.23 13.02
C LEU A 119 -10.36 7.31 13.45
N GLU A 120 -9.70 6.20 13.76
CA GLU A 120 -8.28 6.16 14.09
C GLU A 120 -7.39 6.48 12.88
N LYS A 121 -7.76 5.96 11.71
CA LYS A 121 -7.00 6.16 10.47
C LYS A 121 -7.09 7.61 10.01
N LEU A 122 -8.28 8.22 10.04
CA LEU A 122 -8.47 9.60 9.57
C LEU A 122 -7.86 9.80 8.16
N GLN A 123 -6.97 10.78 8.05
CA GLN A 123 -6.29 11.18 6.81
C GLN A 123 -4.91 10.56 6.63
N LYS A 124 -4.53 9.60 7.48
CA LYS A 124 -3.20 8.98 7.41
C LYS A 124 -3.08 8.06 6.19
N GLY A 125 -1.87 7.98 5.64
CA GLY A 125 -1.50 6.94 4.70
C GLY A 125 -1.53 5.55 5.35
N LEU A 126 -1.60 4.50 4.53
CA LEU A 126 -1.75 3.13 5.03
C LEU A 126 -0.59 2.70 5.92
N TYR A 127 0.64 2.93 5.48
CA TYR A 127 1.82 2.46 6.22
C TYR A 127 2.00 3.22 7.54
N THR A 128 1.73 4.52 7.55
CA THR A 128 1.77 5.35 8.76
C THR A 128 0.73 4.87 9.76
N TYR A 129 -0.52 4.71 9.33
CA TYR A 129 -1.57 4.20 10.20
C TYR A 129 -1.28 2.79 10.73
N TRP A 130 -0.79 1.89 9.85
CA TRP A 130 -0.51 0.52 10.22
C TRP A 130 0.63 0.41 11.24
N CYS A 131 1.67 1.22 11.07
CA CYS A 131 2.78 1.29 12.02
C CYS A 131 2.32 1.77 13.40
N GLU A 132 1.45 2.79 13.45
CA GLU A 132 0.88 3.28 14.71
C GLU A 132 -0.02 2.25 15.40
N LYS A 133 -0.89 1.61 14.63
CA LYS A 133 -1.84 0.62 15.14
C LYS A 133 -1.16 -0.65 15.68
N HIS A 134 -0.05 -1.05 15.10
CA HIS A 134 0.69 -2.27 15.44
C HIS A 134 2.10 -1.98 15.95
N ARG A 135 2.26 -0.88 16.70
CA ARG A 135 3.56 -0.45 17.25
C ARG A 135 4.20 -1.46 18.21
N ASP A 136 3.41 -2.34 18.77
CA ASP A 136 3.83 -3.46 19.63
C ASP A 136 4.45 -4.63 18.84
N LYS A 137 4.29 -4.65 17.53
CA LYS A 137 4.80 -5.70 16.65
C LYS A 137 6.19 -5.37 16.14
N PRO A 138 7.14 -6.32 16.13
CA PRO A 138 8.52 -6.09 15.69
C PRO A 138 8.62 -5.73 14.19
N LYS A 139 7.66 -6.19 13.38
CA LYS A 139 7.61 -5.96 11.93
C LYS A 139 6.16 -5.67 11.52
N PRO A 140 5.61 -4.50 11.86
CA PRO A 140 4.19 -4.22 11.69
C PRO A 140 3.70 -4.42 10.25
N PHE A 141 4.50 -4.10 9.24
CA PHE A 141 4.13 -4.19 7.83
C PHE A 141 3.96 -5.63 7.33
N ASP A 142 4.55 -6.62 8.00
CA ASP A 142 4.39 -8.02 7.61
C ASP A 142 2.95 -8.54 7.86
N TYR A 143 2.20 -7.84 8.69
CA TYR A 143 0.81 -8.17 9.04
C TYR A 143 -0.23 -7.43 8.18
N ILE A 144 0.19 -6.56 7.25
CA ILE A 144 -0.75 -5.92 6.33
C ILE A 144 -1.37 -7.00 5.43
N PRO A 145 -2.72 -7.06 5.34
CA PRO A 145 -3.39 -7.98 4.42
C PRO A 145 -2.92 -7.72 2.98
N VAL A 146 -2.53 -8.80 2.29
CA VAL A 146 -1.95 -8.73 0.94
C VAL A 146 -2.83 -7.95 -0.03
N LEU A 147 -4.14 -8.18 0.01
CA LEU A 147 -5.08 -7.50 -0.88
C LEU A 147 -5.15 -5.99 -0.59
N LEU A 148 -5.17 -5.62 0.69
CA LEU A 148 -5.17 -4.22 1.12
C LEU A 148 -3.91 -3.50 0.64
N GLU A 149 -2.75 -4.11 0.89
CA GLU A 149 -1.46 -3.54 0.50
C GLU A 149 -1.33 -3.38 -1.02
N LYS A 150 -1.78 -4.36 -1.80
CA LYS A 150 -1.82 -4.27 -3.27
C LYS A 150 -2.72 -3.13 -3.76
N LYS A 151 -3.94 -3.02 -3.23
CA LYS A 151 -4.86 -1.93 -3.60
C LYS A 151 -4.24 -0.57 -3.26
N TYR A 152 -3.63 -0.46 -2.07
CA TYR A 152 -2.96 0.77 -1.65
C TYR A 152 -1.82 1.15 -2.60
N LEU A 153 -0.88 0.25 -2.84
CA LEU A 153 0.29 0.54 -3.68
C LEU A 153 -0.09 1.01 -5.08
N LYS A 154 -1.12 0.41 -5.68
CA LYS A 154 -1.60 0.82 -7.00
C LYS A 154 -2.27 2.18 -6.99
N THR A 155 -3.09 2.45 -5.97
CA THR A 155 -3.79 3.74 -5.84
C THR A 155 -2.78 4.85 -5.58
N ILE A 156 -1.87 4.64 -4.61
CA ILE A 156 -0.88 5.65 -4.23
C ILE A 156 0.14 5.92 -5.35
N TYR A 157 0.49 4.90 -6.15
CA TYR A 157 1.33 5.08 -7.33
C TYR A 157 0.72 6.12 -8.28
N LYS A 158 -0.57 5.99 -8.59
CA LYS A 158 -1.27 6.95 -9.45
C LYS A 158 -1.34 8.35 -8.82
N CYS A 159 -1.45 8.44 -7.50
CA CYS A 159 -1.41 9.72 -6.80
C CYS A 159 -0.04 10.38 -6.93
N HIS A 160 1.05 9.61 -6.75
CA HIS A 160 2.41 10.11 -6.96
C HIS A 160 2.69 10.47 -8.42
N GLU A 161 2.18 9.68 -9.37
CA GLU A 161 2.28 9.96 -10.80
C GLU A 161 1.61 11.28 -11.13
N CYS A 162 0.40 11.49 -10.65
CA CYS A 162 -0.36 12.71 -10.84
C CYS A 162 0.29 13.93 -10.17
N ALA A 163 0.85 13.75 -8.98
CA ALA A 163 1.55 14.81 -8.24
C ALA A 163 2.97 15.10 -8.78
N GLY A 164 3.48 14.29 -9.73
CA GLY A 164 4.84 14.41 -10.24
C GLY A 164 5.93 14.07 -9.22
N THR A 165 5.61 13.20 -8.25
CA THR A 165 6.50 12.88 -7.12
C THR A 165 7.10 11.47 -7.17
N LEU A 166 6.85 10.70 -8.24
CA LEU A 166 7.38 9.34 -8.39
C LEU A 166 8.91 9.27 -8.38
N ASP A 167 9.57 10.25 -8.96
CA ASP A 167 11.03 10.30 -9.10
C ASP A 167 11.72 11.05 -7.96
N LEU A 168 10.98 11.47 -6.92
CA LEU A 168 11.60 12.03 -5.72
C LEU A 168 12.50 11.02 -5.04
N GLU A 169 13.73 11.45 -4.74
CA GLU A 169 14.67 10.63 -3.99
C GLU A 169 14.21 10.43 -2.55
N ILE A 170 14.44 9.21 -2.04
CA ILE A 170 14.16 8.83 -0.65
C ILE A 170 15.48 8.68 0.11
N GLU A 171 15.56 9.28 1.28
CA GLU A 171 16.75 9.21 2.14
C GLU A 171 16.82 7.85 2.86
N ASN A 172 15.68 7.37 3.31
CA ASN A 172 15.54 6.11 4.04
C ASN A 172 14.55 5.22 3.32
N ILE A 173 14.90 3.94 3.11
CA ILE A 173 14.02 2.96 2.47
C ILE A 173 13.02 2.43 3.51
N HIS A 174 12.03 3.25 3.87
CA HIS A 174 11.00 2.89 4.81
C HIS A 174 9.62 2.94 4.13
N PRO A 175 8.71 1.96 4.38
CA PRO A 175 7.40 1.94 3.71
C PRO A 175 6.58 3.23 3.91
N THR A 176 6.72 3.92 5.04
CA THR A 176 6.02 5.19 5.29
C THR A 176 6.46 6.32 4.36
N ASP A 177 7.61 6.21 3.68
CA ASP A 177 8.04 7.22 2.71
C ASP A 177 7.07 7.28 1.51
N ILE A 178 6.36 6.17 1.23
CA ILE A 178 5.33 6.11 0.20
C ILE A 178 4.11 6.97 0.57
N ASP A 179 3.87 7.18 1.86
CA ASP A 179 2.74 7.98 2.35
C ASP A 179 3.00 9.50 2.19
N CYS A 180 4.19 9.92 1.77
CA CYS A 180 4.60 11.33 1.75
C CYS A 180 3.69 12.23 0.90
N VAL A 181 3.04 11.69 -0.15
CA VAL A 181 2.08 12.47 -0.93
C VAL A 181 0.85 12.83 -0.11
N VAL A 182 0.43 11.92 0.79
CA VAL A 182 -0.68 12.16 1.72
C VAL A 182 -0.26 13.21 2.75
N ASP A 183 0.92 13.03 3.36
CA ASP A 183 1.42 13.89 4.44
C ASP A 183 1.70 15.31 4.00
N LYS A 184 2.19 15.50 2.77
CA LYS A 184 2.55 16.84 2.23
C LYS A 184 1.35 17.66 1.78
N TYR A 185 0.26 17.01 1.35
CA TYR A 185 -0.87 17.69 0.71
C TYR A 185 -2.13 17.76 1.58
N ILE A 186 -2.12 17.11 2.75
CA ILE A 186 -3.25 17.12 3.70
C ILE A 186 -3.00 18.04 4.91
N LYS A 187 -1.77 18.52 5.07
CA LYS A 187 -1.44 19.46 6.16
C LYS A 187 -1.84 20.88 5.84
#